data_40168f4006c4a39af9d6038e3779417b
#
_entry.id   40168f4006c4a39af9d6038e3779417b
#
_cell.length_a   1.000
_cell.length_b   1.000
_cell.length_c   1.000
_cell.angle_alpha   90.00
_cell.angle_beta   90.00
_cell.angle_gamma   90.00
#
_symmetry.space_group_name_H-M   'P 1'
#
loop_
_entity.id
_entity.type
_entity.pdbx_description
1 polymer ?
#
loop_
_entity_poly.entity_id
_entity_poly.type
_entity_poly.pdbx_seq_one_letter_code
_entity_poly.pdbx_strand_id
1 'polypeptide(L)'
;MQLRSGFVCGVLCVGLLLSRPSLGRAAEWNPQAFAKEETLSMRTTGPEEGEYWFPVWLVVIDEQVYVRLGSRAAERVQKNKTAPQLAVKIADQQFDAVKGEEAPEMAAAVAAAMAEKYWSDMFVRFFPHPLTLRLRPEEKR
;
A
#
# COMPACT_ATOMS: atom_id res chain seq x y z
N MET A 1 -66.10 43.73 -18.45
CA MET A 1 -64.62 43.64 -18.61
C MET A 1 -64.09 42.78 -17.54
N GLN A 2 -63.72 41.56 -17.87
CA GLN A 2 -63.29 40.55 -16.91
C GLN A 2 -61.81 40.33 -17.12
N LEU A 3 -61.01 40.69 -16.11
CA LEU A 3 -59.63 40.30 -15.99
C LEU A 3 -59.56 38.84 -15.47
N ARG A 4 -59.05 37.91 -16.25
CA ARG A 4 -58.75 36.58 -15.77
C ARG A 4 -57.26 36.49 -15.45
N SER A 5 -56.98 36.40 -14.18
CA SER A 5 -55.68 36.09 -13.60
C SER A 5 -55.35 34.63 -13.87
N GLY A 6 -54.28 34.37 -14.65
CA GLY A 6 -53.75 33.04 -14.85
C GLY A 6 -52.67 32.74 -13.79
N PHE A 7 -52.98 31.85 -12.86
CA PHE A 7 -52.03 31.30 -11.89
C PHE A 7 -51.18 30.24 -12.57
N VAL A 8 -49.92 30.55 -12.83
CA VAL A 8 -48.94 29.57 -13.27
C VAL A 8 -48.33 28.90 -12.04
N CYS A 9 -48.73 27.69 -11.77
CA CYS A 9 -48.17 26.86 -10.72
C CYS A 9 -46.83 26.29 -11.22
N GLY A 10 -45.74 26.91 -10.76
CA GLY A 10 -44.40 26.39 -11.01
C GLY A 10 -44.13 25.16 -10.14
N VAL A 11 -44.10 24.00 -10.76
CA VAL A 11 -43.65 22.77 -10.08
C VAL A 11 -42.13 22.82 -10.00
N LEU A 12 -41.63 23.06 -8.78
CA LEU A 12 -40.20 22.91 -8.46
C LEU A 12 -39.88 21.43 -8.37
N CYS A 13 -39.33 20.83 -9.42
CA CYS A 13 -38.74 19.52 -9.35
C CYS A 13 -37.42 19.61 -8.58
N VAL A 14 -37.48 19.35 -7.28
CA VAL A 14 -36.29 19.10 -6.47
C VAL A 14 -35.72 17.75 -6.87
N GLY A 15 -34.75 17.78 -7.79
CA GLY A 15 -33.98 16.60 -8.14
C GLY A 15 -33.18 16.11 -6.93
N LEU A 16 -33.66 15.06 -6.29
CA LEU A 16 -32.90 14.33 -5.30
C LEU A 16 -31.71 13.67 -6.01
N LEU A 17 -30.54 14.31 -5.92
CA LEU A 17 -29.28 13.67 -6.27
C LEU A 17 -29.03 12.54 -5.26
N LEU A 18 -29.52 11.36 -5.58
CA LEU A 18 -29.11 10.14 -4.90
C LEU A 18 -27.63 9.92 -5.19
N SER A 19 -26.79 10.41 -4.29
CA SER A 19 -25.38 10.03 -4.23
C SER A 19 -25.34 8.52 -4.05
N ARG A 20 -25.09 7.81 -5.13
CA ARG A 20 -24.81 6.37 -5.05
C ARG A 20 -23.55 6.22 -4.21
N PRO A 21 -23.57 5.46 -3.11
CA PRO A 21 -22.35 5.09 -2.46
C PRO A 21 -21.51 4.35 -3.51
N SER A 22 -20.35 4.89 -3.85
CA SER A 22 -19.38 4.16 -4.64
C SER A 22 -19.05 2.91 -3.83
N LEU A 23 -19.56 1.78 -4.26
CA LEU A 23 -19.12 0.47 -3.79
C LEU A 23 -17.60 0.49 -3.94
N GLY A 24 -16.89 0.58 -2.81
CA GLY A 24 -15.45 0.68 -2.77
C GLY A 24 -14.85 -0.40 -3.65
N ARG A 25 -14.15 0.02 -4.71
CA ARG A 25 -13.44 -0.89 -5.59
C ARG A 25 -12.46 -1.64 -4.71
N ALA A 26 -12.51 -2.97 -4.70
CA ALA A 26 -11.56 -3.78 -3.96
C ALA A 26 -10.14 -3.34 -4.32
N ALA A 27 -9.26 -3.24 -3.31
CA ALA A 27 -7.87 -2.86 -3.51
C ALA A 27 -7.23 -3.78 -4.56
N GLU A 28 -6.64 -3.18 -5.59
CA GLU A 28 -5.99 -3.90 -6.69
C GLU A 28 -4.48 -3.80 -6.54
N TRP A 29 -3.81 -4.94 -6.52
CA TRP A 29 -2.36 -5.00 -6.49
C TRP A 29 -1.78 -4.65 -7.86
N ASN A 30 -1.21 -3.44 -7.95
CA ASN A 30 -0.66 -2.92 -9.19
C ASN A 30 0.77 -2.39 -8.99
N PRO A 31 1.79 -3.22 -9.21
CA PRO A 31 3.18 -2.82 -9.04
C PRO A 31 3.59 -1.59 -9.86
N GLN A 32 3.07 -1.42 -11.06
CA GLN A 32 3.39 -0.24 -11.89
C GLN A 32 2.90 1.06 -11.25
N ALA A 33 1.71 1.03 -10.66
CA ALA A 33 1.19 2.18 -9.91
C ALA A 33 2.01 2.44 -8.63
N PHE A 34 2.53 1.40 -7.99
CA PHE A 34 3.31 1.50 -6.77
C PHE A 34 4.75 1.98 -7.00
N ALA A 35 5.27 1.88 -8.21
CA ALA A 35 6.64 2.28 -8.54
C ALA A 35 6.96 3.76 -8.22
N LYS A 36 5.95 4.62 -8.24
CA LYS A 36 6.07 6.05 -7.92
C LYS A 36 6.00 6.37 -6.42
N GLU A 37 5.54 5.42 -5.62
CA GLU A 37 5.43 5.61 -4.17
C GLU A 37 6.81 5.51 -3.52
N GLU A 38 7.08 6.37 -2.54
CA GLU A 38 8.35 6.35 -1.82
C GLU A 38 8.36 5.32 -0.70
N THR A 39 7.23 5.19 -0.01
CA THR A 39 7.10 4.30 1.14
C THR A 39 5.81 3.50 1.08
N LEU A 40 5.86 2.35 1.71
CA LEU A 40 4.68 1.63 2.13
C LEU A 40 4.72 1.46 3.66
N SER A 41 3.58 1.24 4.28
CA SER A 41 3.51 0.82 5.67
C SER A 41 3.26 -0.68 5.73
N MET A 42 4.06 -1.36 6.54
CA MET A 42 3.98 -2.80 6.75
C MET A 42 3.50 -3.07 8.17
N ARG A 43 2.62 -4.06 8.35
CA ARG A 43 2.18 -4.52 9.67
C ARG A 43 2.70 -5.93 9.94
N THR A 44 3.28 -6.08 11.11
CA THR A 44 3.61 -7.37 11.70
C THR A 44 2.85 -7.56 13.01
N THR A 45 2.73 -8.79 13.46
CA THR A 45 2.18 -9.13 14.77
C THR A 45 3.25 -9.85 15.58
N GLY A 46 3.87 -9.11 16.49
CA GLY A 46 4.91 -9.64 17.36
C GLY A 46 4.34 -10.34 18.61
N PRO A 47 5.14 -11.18 19.28
CA PRO A 47 4.71 -11.92 20.46
C PRO A 47 4.42 -11.03 21.69
N GLU A 48 5.13 -9.92 21.83
CA GLU A 48 4.99 -8.98 22.94
C GLU A 48 4.41 -7.63 22.48
N GLU A 49 4.86 -7.16 21.31
CA GLU A 49 4.47 -5.88 20.73
C GLU A 49 3.04 -5.88 20.21
N GLY A 50 2.52 -7.05 19.81
CA GLY A 50 1.22 -7.14 19.13
C GLY A 50 1.29 -6.64 17.68
N GLU A 51 0.20 -6.06 17.20
CA GLU A 51 0.14 -5.46 15.86
C GLU A 51 0.91 -4.14 15.84
N TYR A 52 1.84 -4.02 14.90
CA TYR A 52 2.64 -2.81 14.74
C TYR A 52 2.84 -2.46 13.27
N TRP A 53 2.51 -1.20 12.92
CA TRP A 53 2.72 -0.64 11.60
C TRP A 53 4.00 0.18 11.55
N PHE A 54 4.79 -0.01 10.52
CA PHE A 54 6.03 0.75 10.32
C PHE A 54 6.27 1.05 8.83
N PRO A 55 6.83 2.22 8.50
CA PRO A 55 7.14 2.59 7.13
C PRO A 55 8.41 1.91 6.65
N VAL A 56 8.42 1.52 5.39
CA VAL A 56 9.60 1.01 4.70
C VAL A 56 9.66 1.58 3.28
N TRP A 57 10.86 1.71 2.75
CA TRP A 57 11.05 2.06 1.35
C TRP A 57 10.79 0.86 0.46
N LEU A 58 10.28 1.14 -0.73
CA LEU A 58 10.01 0.11 -1.73
C LEU A 58 10.64 0.45 -3.08
N VAL A 59 10.90 -0.59 -3.85
CA VAL A 59 11.19 -0.50 -5.27
C VAL A 59 10.39 -1.54 -6.02
N VAL A 60 10.16 -1.27 -7.31
CA VAL A 60 9.52 -2.22 -8.22
C VAL A 60 10.53 -2.61 -9.28
N ILE A 61 10.77 -3.90 -9.41
CA ILE A 61 11.67 -4.49 -10.40
C ILE A 61 10.92 -5.63 -11.11
N ASP A 62 10.84 -5.58 -12.43
CA ASP A 62 10.14 -6.58 -13.24
C ASP A 62 8.73 -6.91 -12.71
N GLU A 63 7.95 -5.86 -12.46
CA GLU A 63 6.57 -5.94 -11.94
C GLU A 63 6.43 -6.62 -10.57
N GLN A 64 7.53 -6.72 -9.82
CA GLN A 64 7.54 -7.22 -8.46
C GLN A 64 7.88 -6.11 -7.48
N VAL A 65 7.21 -6.12 -6.33
CA VAL A 65 7.46 -5.17 -5.25
C VAL A 65 8.49 -5.75 -4.29
N TYR A 66 9.54 -4.98 -4.02
CA TYR A 66 10.59 -5.35 -3.08
C TYR A 66 10.75 -4.29 -2.00
N VAL A 67 11.08 -4.76 -0.82
CA VAL A 67 11.50 -3.92 0.30
C VAL A 67 12.83 -4.40 0.85
N ARG A 68 13.62 -3.46 1.33
CA ARG A 68 14.89 -3.73 2.00
C ARG A 68 14.76 -3.29 3.45
N LEU A 69 14.89 -4.23 4.37
CA LEU A 69 14.61 -4.02 5.77
C LEU A 69 15.90 -3.85 6.58
N GLY A 70 15.95 -2.79 7.37
CA GLY A 70 16.95 -2.61 8.41
C GLY A 70 16.77 -3.61 9.55
N SER A 71 17.73 -3.67 10.47
CA SER A 71 17.78 -4.71 11.51
C SER A 71 16.51 -4.81 12.36
N ARG A 72 15.92 -3.68 12.77
CA ARG A 72 14.68 -3.68 13.57
C ARG A 72 13.47 -4.20 12.81
N ALA A 73 13.32 -3.76 11.55
CA ALA A 73 12.22 -4.21 10.70
C ALA A 73 12.38 -5.69 10.35
N ALA A 74 13.60 -6.13 10.07
CA ALA A 74 13.90 -7.54 9.83
C ALA A 74 13.55 -8.41 11.04
N GLU A 75 13.89 -7.97 12.25
CA GLU A 75 13.55 -8.68 13.49
C GLU A 75 12.03 -8.80 13.68
N ARG A 76 11.26 -7.72 13.41
CA ARG A 76 9.79 -7.77 13.44
C ARG A 76 9.21 -8.78 12.46
N VAL A 77 9.75 -8.84 11.26
CA VAL A 77 9.31 -9.82 10.26
C VAL A 77 9.65 -11.25 10.70
N GLN A 78 10.83 -11.48 11.26
CA GLN A 78 11.24 -12.79 11.77
C GLN A 78 10.38 -13.26 12.95
N LYS A 79 9.95 -12.33 13.81
CA LYS A 79 9.08 -12.62 14.97
C LYS A 79 7.58 -12.56 14.64
N ASN A 80 7.23 -12.30 13.39
CA ASN A 80 5.84 -12.14 12.99
C ASN A 80 5.06 -13.45 13.13
N LYS A 81 4.04 -13.44 13.97
CA LYS A 81 3.18 -14.61 14.24
C LYS A 81 2.31 -15.03 13.07
N THR A 82 2.07 -14.13 12.14
CA THR A 82 1.28 -14.40 10.93
C THR A 82 2.13 -14.79 9.73
N ALA A 83 3.43 -14.95 9.93
CA ALA A 83 4.35 -15.28 8.84
C ALA A 83 3.87 -16.48 7.99
N PRO A 84 4.02 -16.44 6.68
CA PRO A 84 4.67 -15.40 5.87
C PRO A 84 3.77 -14.20 5.53
N GLN A 85 2.57 -14.12 6.11
CA GLN A 85 1.57 -13.09 5.82
C GLN A 85 1.86 -11.79 6.55
N LEU A 86 1.69 -10.70 5.83
CA LEU A 86 1.83 -9.33 6.27
C LEU A 86 0.60 -8.54 5.84
N ALA A 87 0.30 -7.44 6.53
CA ALA A 87 -0.59 -6.43 5.98
C ALA A 87 0.25 -5.25 5.47
N VAL A 88 -0.18 -4.64 4.38
CA VAL A 88 0.54 -3.56 3.72
C VAL A 88 -0.43 -2.44 3.35
N LYS A 89 -0.03 -1.21 3.63
CA LYS A 89 -0.67 0.00 3.09
C LYS A 89 0.28 0.63 2.10
N ILE A 90 -0.22 0.84 0.88
CA ILE A 90 0.56 1.44 -0.19
C ILE A 90 -0.36 2.35 -1.01
N ALA A 91 0.09 3.57 -1.29
CA ALA A 91 -0.80 4.63 -1.71
C ALA A 91 -2.00 4.72 -0.72
N ASP A 92 -3.19 4.89 -1.16
CA ASP A 92 -4.38 4.93 -0.30
C ASP A 92 -5.08 3.56 -0.16
N GLN A 93 -4.35 2.47 -0.41
CA GLN A 93 -4.90 1.12 -0.40
C GLN A 93 -4.29 0.27 0.72
N GLN A 94 -5.13 -0.57 1.33
CA GLN A 94 -4.69 -1.54 2.32
C GLN A 94 -4.91 -2.96 1.80
N PHE A 95 -3.88 -3.78 1.96
CA PHE A 95 -3.87 -5.20 1.61
C PHE A 95 -3.60 -6.00 2.88
N ASP A 96 -4.56 -6.78 3.33
CA ASP A 96 -4.46 -7.53 4.59
C ASP A 96 -3.81 -8.90 4.43
N ALA A 97 -3.70 -9.40 3.20
CA ALA A 97 -3.11 -10.69 2.90
C ALA A 97 -2.01 -10.53 1.83
N VAL A 98 -0.83 -10.16 2.28
CA VAL A 98 0.37 -10.05 1.45
C VAL A 98 1.40 -11.03 1.96
N LYS A 99 1.92 -11.86 1.05
CA LYS A 99 3.00 -12.79 1.38
C LYS A 99 4.34 -12.08 1.25
N GLY A 100 5.13 -12.10 2.30
CA GLY A 100 6.52 -11.68 2.31
C GLY A 100 7.43 -12.89 2.07
N GLU A 101 8.13 -12.90 0.96
CA GLU A 101 9.10 -13.94 0.60
C GLU A 101 10.51 -13.38 0.70
N GLU A 102 11.38 -14.07 1.40
CA GLU A 102 12.81 -13.73 1.40
C GLU A 102 13.37 -13.89 -0.02
N ALA A 103 14.06 -12.86 -0.48
CA ALA A 103 14.66 -12.82 -1.82
C ALA A 103 16.12 -12.36 -1.76
N PRO A 104 17.01 -13.14 -1.09
CA PRO A 104 18.42 -12.78 -0.95
C PRO A 104 19.14 -12.68 -2.30
N GLU A 105 18.71 -13.41 -3.31
CA GLU A 105 19.23 -13.33 -4.67
C GLU A 105 18.99 -11.96 -5.33
N MET A 106 17.99 -11.23 -4.84
CA MET A 106 17.64 -9.89 -5.34
C MET A 106 18.29 -8.76 -4.53
N ALA A 107 18.99 -9.07 -3.47
CA ALA A 107 19.53 -8.07 -2.54
C ALA A 107 20.38 -7.00 -3.24
N ALA A 108 21.26 -7.39 -4.13
CA ALA A 108 22.12 -6.46 -4.88
C ALA A 108 21.32 -5.59 -5.88
N ALA A 109 20.38 -6.19 -6.60
CA ALA A 109 19.52 -5.48 -7.54
C ALA A 109 18.59 -4.49 -6.83
N VAL A 110 18.02 -4.90 -5.69
CA VAL A 110 17.18 -4.04 -4.85
C VAL A 110 18.00 -2.87 -4.27
N ALA A 111 19.20 -3.13 -3.77
CA ALA A 111 20.08 -2.08 -3.27
C ALA A 111 20.44 -1.06 -4.37
N ALA A 112 20.75 -1.51 -5.58
CA ALA A 112 21.02 -0.65 -6.72
C ALA A 112 19.81 0.20 -7.12
N ALA A 113 18.61 -0.41 -7.18
CA ALA A 113 17.36 0.29 -7.47
C ALA A 113 16.99 1.31 -6.38
N MET A 114 17.24 1.01 -5.11
CA MET A 114 17.08 1.94 -3.99
C MET A 114 18.03 3.12 -4.11
N ALA A 115 19.29 2.90 -4.44
CA ALA A 115 20.29 3.97 -4.63
C ALA A 115 19.91 4.91 -5.79
N GLU A 116 19.33 4.37 -6.85
CA GLU A 116 18.85 5.16 -7.98
C GLU A 116 17.59 5.98 -7.64
N LYS A 117 16.62 5.35 -6.96
CA LYS A 117 15.34 5.98 -6.62
C LYS A 117 15.46 7.01 -5.50
N TYR A 118 16.30 6.76 -4.49
CA TYR A 118 16.40 7.57 -3.27
C TYR A 118 17.78 8.19 -3.14
N TRP A 119 17.88 9.48 -3.38
CA TRP A 119 19.15 10.19 -3.21
C TRP A 119 19.70 10.09 -1.77
N SER A 120 18.84 9.99 -0.76
CA SER A 120 19.20 9.80 0.64
C SER A 120 19.75 8.40 0.94
N ASP A 121 19.60 7.43 0.05
CA ASP A 121 20.16 6.09 0.20
C ASP A 121 21.69 6.10 0.36
N MET A 122 22.34 7.15 -0.17
CA MET A 122 23.78 7.36 0.01
C MET A 122 24.20 7.27 1.48
N PHE A 123 23.35 7.72 2.40
CA PHE A 123 23.60 7.65 3.84
C PHE A 123 23.10 6.35 4.47
N VAL A 124 21.95 5.86 4.02
CA VAL A 124 21.27 4.70 4.60
C VAL A 124 21.95 3.38 4.22
N ARG A 125 22.57 3.31 3.04
CA ARG A 125 23.25 2.08 2.56
C ARG A 125 24.40 1.60 3.45
N PHE A 126 24.94 2.47 4.29
CA PHE A 126 25.98 2.09 5.26
C PHE A 126 25.43 1.36 6.48
N PHE A 127 24.13 1.42 6.72
CA PHE A 127 23.49 0.66 7.78
C PHE A 127 23.13 -0.76 7.31
N PRO A 128 23.18 -1.75 8.23
CA PRO A 128 22.81 -3.12 7.87
C PRO A 128 21.37 -3.22 7.38
N HIS A 129 21.19 -3.91 6.26
CA HIS A 129 19.88 -4.27 5.72
C HIS A 129 19.86 -5.79 5.51
N PRO A 130 19.68 -6.55 6.62
CA PRO A 130 19.88 -7.99 6.60
C PRO A 130 18.81 -8.76 5.81
N LEU A 131 17.69 -8.10 5.43
CA LEU A 131 16.56 -8.78 4.85
C LEU A 131 16.02 -8.03 3.62
N THR A 132 15.95 -8.73 2.51
CA THR A 132 15.25 -8.32 1.29
C THR A 132 14.03 -9.20 1.10
N LEU A 133 12.84 -8.58 1.01
CA LEU A 133 11.58 -9.28 0.80
C LEU A 133 11.00 -8.93 -0.56
N ARG A 134 10.44 -9.94 -1.21
CA ARG A 134 9.48 -9.80 -2.30
C ARG A 134 8.08 -9.84 -1.72
N LEU A 135 7.25 -8.86 -2.05
CA LEU A 135 5.87 -8.78 -1.58
C LEU A 135 4.91 -9.20 -2.69
N ARG A 136 4.05 -10.15 -2.41
CA ARG A 136 3.03 -10.65 -3.33
C ARG A 136 1.68 -10.69 -2.64
N PRO A 137 0.59 -10.30 -3.33
CA PRO A 137 -0.74 -10.52 -2.78
C PRO A 137 -0.99 -12.02 -2.69
N GLU A 138 -1.67 -12.47 -1.64
CA GLU A 138 -2.21 -13.82 -1.61
C GLU A 138 -3.38 -13.94 -2.60
N GLU A 139 -3.31 -14.94 -3.47
CA GLU A 139 -4.42 -15.27 -4.33
C GLU A 139 -5.57 -15.82 -3.46
N LYS A 140 -6.72 -15.19 -3.57
CA LYS A 140 -7.95 -15.76 -2.98
C LYS A 140 -8.28 -17.04 -3.75
N ARG A 141 -8.12 -18.19 -3.11
CA ARG A 141 -8.64 -19.46 -3.59
C ARG A 141 -10.17 -19.50 -3.53
#